data_e2dffcfbc2ae3144ecb7704227dba63b
#
_entry.id   e2dffcfbc2ae3144ecb7704227dba63b
#
_cell.length_a   1.000
_cell.length_b   1.000
_cell.length_c   1.000
_cell.angle_alpha   90.00
_cell.angle_beta   90.00
_cell.angle_gamma   90.00
#
_symmetry.space_group_name_H-M   'P 1'
#
loop_
_entity.id
_entity.type
_entity.pdbx_description
1 polymer ?
#
loop_
_entity_poly.entity_id
_entity_poly.type
_entity_poly.pdbx_seq_one_letter_code
_entity_poly.pdbx_strand_id
1 'polypeptide(L)'
;MLAKLNNNIIDVKDIAPEVLFEHIIAPHKGKVVLVDFWNTWCGPCRSAIKENEPYKTGELSSEDIVWIYIANETSPSNVYAETIPNIKGIHYRVNSAQWNYLTNTFKITGIPSYVLVDKDGNYGLRNDLRDHSKMVSTLKEELEK
;
A
#
# COMPACT_ATOMS: atom_id res chain seq x y z
N MET A 1 -9.38 21.40 8.34
CA MET A 1 -8.82 21.18 7.02
C MET A 1 -7.79 20.04 7.01
N LEU A 2 -6.73 20.15 7.78
CA LEU A 2 -5.74 19.08 7.90
C LEU A 2 -6.34 17.76 8.37
N ALA A 3 -7.27 17.81 9.32
CA ALA A 3 -7.93 16.61 9.82
C ALA A 3 -8.65 15.85 8.71
N LYS A 4 -9.28 16.56 7.78
CA LYS A 4 -9.94 15.93 6.62
C LYS A 4 -8.94 15.34 5.65
N LEU A 5 -7.82 16.04 5.40
CA LEU A 5 -6.78 15.55 4.51
C LEU A 5 -6.10 14.30 5.06
N ASN A 6 -6.11 14.16 6.39
CA ASN A 6 -5.44 13.06 7.08
C ASN A 6 -6.38 11.93 7.48
N ASN A 7 -7.62 11.91 6.98
CA ASN A 7 -8.60 10.88 7.35
C ASN A 7 -8.11 9.45 7.07
N ASN A 8 -7.26 9.27 6.05
CA ASN A 8 -6.74 7.97 5.66
C ASN A 8 -5.31 7.73 6.15
N ILE A 9 -4.77 8.66 6.95
CA ILE A 9 -3.43 8.52 7.52
C ILE A 9 -3.56 7.98 8.94
N ILE A 10 -2.90 6.86 9.19
CA ILE A 10 -2.90 6.25 10.50
C ILE A 10 -1.50 6.39 11.10
N ASP A 11 -1.44 6.90 12.33
CA ASP A 11 -0.17 7.07 13.04
C ASP A 11 0.24 5.74 13.67
N VAL A 12 1.38 5.23 13.24
CA VAL A 12 1.94 3.97 13.72
C VAL A 12 3.35 4.14 14.29
N LYS A 13 3.76 5.38 14.58
CA LYS A 13 5.14 5.67 14.99
C LYS A 13 5.60 4.89 16.22
N ASP A 14 4.68 4.55 17.12
CA ASP A 14 4.99 3.86 18.38
C ASP A 14 4.86 2.33 18.26
N ILE A 15 4.55 1.80 17.08
CA ILE A 15 4.41 0.37 16.87
C ILE A 15 5.77 -0.21 16.53
N ALA A 16 6.16 -1.27 17.26
CA ALA A 16 7.43 -1.93 17.02
C ALA A 16 7.51 -2.45 15.58
N PRO A 17 8.65 -2.29 14.90
CA PRO A 17 8.80 -2.75 13.52
C PRO A 17 8.42 -4.22 13.31
N GLU A 18 8.74 -5.07 14.27
CA GLU A 18 8.55 -6.54 14.17
C GLU A 18 7.07 -6.94 14.09
N VAL A 19 6.17 -6.11 14.61
CA VAL A 19 4.73 -6.41 14.63
C VAL A 19 3.92 -5.46 13.75
N LEU A 20 4.57 -4.51 13.09
CA LEU A 20 3.88 -3.47 12.34
C LEU A 20 3.05 -4.04 11.19
N PHE A 21 3.62 -4.94 10.39
CA PHE A 21 2.91 -5.46 9.22
C PHE A 21 1.65 -6.21 9.64
N GLU A 22 1.74 -7.08 10.63
CA GLU A 22 0.58 -7.79 11.16
C GLU A 22 -0.46 -6.83 11.71
N HIS A 23 -0.03 -5.77 12.38
CA HIS A 23 -0.92 -4.72 12.87
C HIS A 23 -1.68 -4.04 11.74
N ILE A 24 -0.98 -3.75 10.63
CA ILE A 24 -1.57 -3.08 9.47
C ILE A 24 -2.63 -3.96 8.79
N ILE A 25 -2.35 -5.25 8.61
CA ILE A 25 -3.25 -6.12 7.86
C ILE A 25 -4.36 -6.75 8.71
N ALA A 26 -4.20 -6.81 10.03
CA ALA A 26 -5.14 -7.50 10.93
C ALA A 26 -6.61 -7.05 10.76
N PRO A 27 -6.94 -5.75 10.57
CA PRO A 27 -8.33 -5.34 10.41
C PRO A 27 -9.00 -5.84 9.12
N HIS A 28 -8.23 -6.39 8.20
CA HIS A 28 -8.69 -6.70 6.84
C HIS A 28 -8.74 -8.20 6.53
N LYS A 29 -8.87 -9.02 7.54
CA LYS A 29 -8.99 -10.48 7.36
C LYS A 29 -10.19 -10.81 6.48
N GLY A 30 -9.97 -11.77 5.59
CA GLY A 30 -11.02 -12.19 4.65
C GLY A 30 -11.09 -11.35 3.38
N LYS A 31 -10.28 -10.30 3.29
CA LYS A 31 -10.20 -9.43 2.12
C LYS A 31 -8.87 -9.59 1.41
N VAL A 32 -8.85 -9.20 0.13
CA VAL A 32 -7.61 -9.12 -0.65
C VAL A 32 -6.96 -7.77 -0.33
N VAL A 33 -5.70 -7.79 0.11
CA VAL A 33 -5.00 -6.55 0.46
C VAL A 33 -3.78 -6.42 -0.46
N LEU A 34 -3.69 -5.29 -1.14
CA LEU A 34 -2.49 -4.95 -1.89
C LEU A 34 -1.75 -3.85 -1.16
N VAL A 35 -0.52 -4.16 -0.74
CA VAL A 35 0.33 -3.22 -0.02
C VAL A 35 1.38 -2.68 -0.99
N ASP A 36 1.36 -1.37 -1.21
CA ASP A 36 2.22 -0.66 -2.15
C ASP A 36 3.28 0.10 -1.36
N PHE A 37 4.55 -0.26 -1.55
CA PHE A 37 5.69 0.46 -0.98
C PHE A 37 6.14 1.52 -1.98
N TRP A 38 6.05 2.78 -1.59
CA TRP A 38 6.28 3.91 -2.49
C TRP A 38 6.85 5.11 -1.74
N ASN A 39 7.16 6.17 -2.46
CA ASN A 39 7.46 7.49 -1.89
C ASN A 39 7.06 8.58 -2.88
N THR A 40 6.84 9.79 -2.38
CA THR A 40 6.37 10.92 -3.21
C THR A 40 7.38 11.32 -4.28
N TRP A 41 8.66 11.10 -4.05
CA TRP A 41 9.73 11.42 -5.00
C TRP A 41 9.93 10.35 -6.07
N CYS A 42 9.26 9.22 -5.94
CA CYS A 42 9.43 8.08 -6.84
C CYS A 42 8.54 8.24 -8.07
N GLY A 43 9.10 8.61 -9.20
CA GLY A 43 8.37 8.80 -10.46
C GLY A 43 7.62 7.54 -10.91
N PRO A 44 8.29 6.39 -11.03
CA PRO A 44 7.62 5.15 -11.43
C PRO A 44 6.51 4.73 -10.47
N CYS A 45 6.67 4.98 -9.16
CA CYS A 45 5.63 4.70 -8.17
C CYS A 45 4.39 5.53 -8.45
N ARG A 46 4.57 6.83 -8.68
CA ARG A 46 3.46 7.76 -8.91
C ARG A 46 2.76 7.47 -10.23
N SER A 47 3.50 7.09 -11.26
CA SER A 47 2.91 6.70 -12.55
C SER A 47 2.03 5.46 -12.40
N ALA A 48 2.51 4.45 -11.69
CA ALA A 48 1.74 3.22 -11.44
C ALA A 48 0.48 3.50 -10.63
N ILE A 49 0.59 4.33 -9.59
CA ILE A 49 -0.55 4.72 -8.76
C ILE A 49 -1.61 5.43 -9.62
N LYS A 50 -1.17 6.37 -10.46
CA LYS A 50 -2.08 7.10 -11.34
C LYS A 50 -2.81 6.16 -12.30
N GLU A 51 -2.11 5.17 -12.82
CA GLU A 51 -2.68 4.17 -13.72
C GLU A 51 -3.75 3.32 -13.00
N ASN A 52 -3.55 3.03 -11.72
CA ASN A 52 -4.46 2.19 -10.94
C ASN A 52 -5.72 2.93 -10.48
N GLU A 53 -5.67 4.26 -10.30
CA GLU A 53 -6.77 5.00 -9.69
C GLU A 53 -8.13 4.78 -10.38
N PRO A 54 -8.23 4.86 -11.72
CA PRO A 54 -9.53 4.63 -12.37
C PRO A 54 -10.10 3.22 -12.14
N TYR A 55 -9.23 2.24 -11.92
CA TYR A 55 -9.66 0.86 -11.71
C TYR A 55 -10.34 0.67 -10.35
N LYS A 56 -9.98 1.47 -9.35
CA LYS A 56 -10.57 1.37 -8.02
C LYS A 56 -12.06 1.70 -7.98
N THR A 57 -12.51 2.54 -8.90
CA THR A 57 -13.93 2.89 -9.04
C THR A 57 -14.58 2.22 -10.26
N GLY A 58 -13.82 1.45 -11.01
CA GLY A 58 -14.26 0.71 -12.20
C GLY A 58 -14.14 -0.80 -12.01
N GLU A 59 -13.27 -1.43 -12.80
CA GLU A 59 -13.13 -2.89 -12.83
C GLU A 59 -12.78 -3.53 -11.49
N LEU A 60 -12.06 -2.81 -10.62
CA LEU A 60 -11.64 -3.30 -9.30
C LEU A 60 -12.44 -2.64 -8.18
N SER A 61 -13.63 -2.12 -8.49
CA SER A 61 -14.53 -1.54 -7.51
C SER A 61 -15.14 -2.66 -6.66
N SER A 62 -14.55 -2.90 -5.49
CA SER A 62 -15.00 -3.93 -4.56
C SER A 62 -14.58 -3.54 -3.15
N GLU A 63 -15.47 -3.76 -2.20
CA GLU A 63 -15.16 -3.59 -0.77
C GLU A 63 -14.22 -4.68 -0.27
N ASP A 64 -14.04 -5.74 -1.03
CA ASP A 64 -13.17 -6.86 -0.67
C ASP A 64 -11.74 -6.70 -1.14
N ILE A 65 -11.42 -5.59 -1.80
CA ILE A 65 -10.04 -5.18 -2.08
C ILE A 65 -9.69 -4.00 -1.18
N VAL A 66 -8.60 -4.13 -0.45
CA VAL A 66 -8.07 -3.05 0.39
C VAL A 66 -6.73 -2.60 -0.20
N TRP A 67 -6.63 -1.30 -0.48
CA TRP A 67 -5.40 -0.69 -1.00
C TRP A 67 -4.66 -0.03 0.15
N ILE A 68 -3.46 -0.50 0.43
CA ILE A 68 -2.63 0.04 1.51
C ILE A 68 -1.33 0.58 0.91
N TYR A 69 -0.95 1.78 1.34
CA TYR A 69 0.23 2.47 0.85
C TYR A 69 1.18 2.75 2.00
N ILE A 70 2.42 2.31 1.87
CA ILE A 70 3.46 2.54 2.88
C ILE A 70 4.57 3.37 2.26
N ALA A 71 4.78 4.56 2.80
CA ALA A 71 5.89 5.45 2.47
C ALA A 71 6.73 5.69 3.71
N ASN A 72 7.91 6.25 3.55
CA ASN A 72 8.75 6.59 4.69
C ASN A 72 8.98 8.09 4.81
N GLU A 73 9.83 8.46 5.75
CA GLU A 73 10.08 9.87 6.07
C GLU A 73 10.86 10.65 5.01
N THR A 74 11.36 9.97 3.97
CA THR A 74 11.97 10.67 2.82
C THR A 74 10.91 11.34 1.95
N SER A 75 9.64 10.96 2.10
CA SER A 75 8.53 11.73 1.56
C SER A 75 8.28 12.90 2.51
N PRO A 76 8.57 14.16 2.11
CA PRO A 76 8.37 15.30 3.02
C PRO A 76 6.92 15.39 3.45
N SER A 77 6.68 15.67 4.73
CA SER A 77 5.33 15.62 5.29
C SER A 77 4.33 16.53 4.60
N ASN A 78 4.76 17.72 4.15
CA ASN A 78 3.88 18.64 3.44
C ASN A 78 3.52 18.12 2.05
N VAL A 79 4.49 17.58 1.31
CA VAL A 79 4.25 17.00 -0.02
C VAL A 79 3.37 15.75 0.12
N TYR A 80 3.65 14.93 1.10
CA TYR A 80 2.88 13.72 1.39
C TYR A 80 1.41 14.08 1.66
N ALA A 81 1.17 15.04 2.55
CA ALA A 81 -0.20 15.45 2.90
C ALA A 81 -0.98 16.00 1.72
N GLU A 82 -0.30 16.65 0.74
CA GLU A 82 -0.93 17.15 -0.46
C GLU A 82 -1.19 16.06 -1.50
N THR A 83 -0.39 15.00 -1.50
CA THR A 83 -0.44 13.96 -2.52
C THR A 83 -1.50 12.90 -2.23
N ILE A 84 -1.57 12.42 -0.98
CA ILE A 84 -2.39 11.26 -0.64
C ILE A 84 -3.91 11.46 -0.78
N PRO A 85 -4.50 12.68 -0.70
CA PRO A 85 -5.94 12.82 -0.94
C PRO A 85 -6.37 12.39 -2.34
N ASN A 86 -5.44 12.34 -3.29
CA ASN A 86 -5.72 11.91 -4.67
C ASN A 86 -5.54 10.40 -4.86
N ILE A 87 -5.18 9.68 -3.80
CA ILE A 87 -4.91 8.24 -3.85
C ILE A 87 -5.85 7.54 -2.89
N LYS A 88 -6.82 6.83 -3.42
CA LYS A 88 -7.78 6.08 -2.60
C LYS A 88 -7.09 4.92 -1.91
N GLY A 89 -7.25 4.83 -0.60
CA GLY A 89 -6.68 3.76 0.19
C GLY A 89 -6.32 4.21 1.60
N ILE A 90 -5.59 3.35 2.27
CA ILE A 90 -5.14 3.58 3.63
C ILE A 90 -3.66 3.89 3.58
N HIS A 91 -3.25 4.99 4.21
CA HIS A 91 -1.91 5.51 4.07
C HIS A 91 -1.13 5.47 5.39
N TYR A 92 0.08 4.95 5.31
CA TYR A 92 1.03 4.91 6.42
C TYR A 92 2.34 5.57 5.99
N ARG A 93 2.80 6.53 6.80
CA ARG A 93 4.12 7.13 6.63
C ARG A 93 4.96 6.68 7.82
N VAL A 94 5.82 5.70 7.58
CA VAL A 94 6.56 5.01 8.65
C VAL A 94 7.93 5.63 8.86
N ASN A 95 8.54 5.38 10.02
CA ASN A 95 9.89 5.84 10.31
C ASN A 95 10.93 4.92 9.64
N SER A 96 12.21 5.34 9.69
CA SER A 96 13.26 4.58 9.01
C SER A 96 13.48 3.19 9.59
N ALA A 97 13.34 3.02 10.90
CA ALA A 97 13.50 1.71 11.52
C ALA A 97 12.40 0.74 11.04
N GLN A 98 11.17 1.22 10.97
CA GLN A 98 10.03 0.43 10.48
C GLN A 98 10.19 0.10 8.99
N TRP A 99 10.57 1.08 8.18
CA TRP A 99 10.79 0.89 6.75
C TRP A 99 11.89 -0.13 6.50
N ASN A 100 13.02 0.01 7.20
CA ASN A 100 14.16 -0.89 7.03
C ASN A 100 13.81 -2.32 7.43
N TYR A 101 13.07 -2.47 8.53
CA TYR A 101 12.63 -3.80 8.96
C TYR A 101 11.73 -4.46 7.91
N LEU A 102 10.75 -3.72 7.40
CA LEU A 102 9.81 -4.26 6.42
C LEU A 102 10.50 -4.58 5.09
N THR A 103 11.34 -3.68 4.60
CA THR A 103 12.05 -3.91 3.33
C THR A 103 13.02 -5.08 3.43
N ASN A 104 13.67 -5.24 4.57
CA ASN A 104 14.53 -6.41 4.80
C ASN A 104 13.73 -7.70 4.88
N THR A 105 12.61 -7.68 5.58
CA THR A 105 11.73 -8.86 5.75
C THR A 105 11.23 -9.36 4.40
N PHE A 106 10.77 -8.45 3.55
CA PHE A 106 10.23 -8.81 2.23
C PHE A 106 11.28 -8.85 1.13
N LYS A 107 12.53 -8.54 1.45
CA LYS A 107 13.63 -8.48 0.48
C LYS A 107 13.36 -7.47 -0.63
N ILE A 108 12.82 -6.32 -0.26
CA ILE A 108 12.55 -5.22 -1.17
C ILE A 108 13.85 -4.49 -1.45
N THR A 109 14.22 -4.39 -2.73
CA THR A 109 15.44 -3.71 -3.18
C THR A 109 15.16 -2.43 -3.96
N GLY A 110 13.91 -2.14 -4.26
CA GLY A 110 13.51 -0.94 -4.98
C GLY A 110 12.02 -0.75 -4.90
N ILE A 111 11.57 0.44 -5.28
CA ILE A 111 10.14 0.78 -5.29
C ILE A 111 9.73 1.24 -6.69
N PRO A 112 8.46 1.02 -7.10
CA PRO A 112 7.40 0.41 -6.30
C PRO A 112 7.64 -1.07 -6.06
N SER A 113 7.23 -1.55 -4.88
CA SER A 113 7.20 -2.97 -4.56
C SER A 113 5.84 -3.30 -3.96
N TYR A 114 5.35 -4.50 -4.24
CA TYR A 114 4.00 -4.90 -3.85
C TYR A 114 4.03 -6.16 -3.00
N VAL A 115 3.27 -6.14 -1.92
CA VAL A 115 2.97 -7.34 -1.13
C VAL A 115 1.48 -7.61 -1.26
N LEU A 116 1.14 -8.82 -1.66
CA LEU A 116 -0.25 -9.23 -1.80
C LEU A 116 -0.63 -10.13 -0.62
N VAL A 117 -1.75 -9.80 0.02
CA VAL A 117 -2.33 -10.59 1.11
C VAL A 117 -3.62 -11.20 0.58
N ASP A 118 -3.73 -12.52 0.61
CA ASP A 118 -4.93 -13.20 0.15
C ASP A 118 -6.01 -13.25 1.26
N LYS A 119 -7.17 -13.77 0.93
CA LYS A 119 -8.30 -13.83 1.87
C LYS A 119 -8.04 -14.72 3.07
N ASP A 120 -7.10 -15.65 2.95
CA ASP A 120 -6.70 -16.53 4.05
C ASP A 120 -5.64 -15.89 4.96
N GLY A 121 -5.14 -14.70 4.57
CA GLY A 121 -4.12 -14.00 5.33
C GLY A 121 -2.69 -14.36 4.95
N ASN A 122 -2.49 -15.18 3.92
CA ASN A 122 -1.16 -15.50 3.42
C ASN A 122 -0.64 -14.36 2.57
N TYR A 123 0.64 -14.02 2.72
CA TYR A 123 1.19 -12.89 1.99
C TYR A 123 2.64 -13.12 1.55
N GLY A 124 3.05 -12.37 0.54
CA GLY A 124 4.40 -12.38 0.03
C GLY A 124 4.63 -11.28 -0.99
N LEU A 125 5.89 -11.06 -1.30
CA LEU A 125 6.31 -10.09 -2.30
C LEU A 125 5.84 -10.53 -3.69
N ARG A 126 5.20 -9.61 -4.41
CA ARG A 126 4.64 -9.85 -5.73
C ARG A 126 5.03 -8.72 -6.69
N ASN A 127 6.33 -8.61 -6.97
CA ASN A 127 6.82 -7.56 -7.89
C ASN A 127 6.52 -7.83 -9.36
N ASP A 128 6.02 -9.02 -9.69
CA ASP A 128 5.41 -9.29 -10.98
C ASP A 128 4.19 -8.40 -11.22
N LEU A 129 3.57 -7.87 -10.16
CA LEU A 129 2.43 -6.95 -10.26
C LEU A 129 2.83 -5.53 -10.67
N ARG A 130 4.11 -5.28 -10.92
CA ARG A 130 4.55 -4.06 -11.61
C ARG A 130 4.01 -4.02 -13.04
N ASP A 131 3.71 -5.16 -13.62
CA ASP A 131 2.94 -5.26 -14.85
C ASP A 131 1.48 -4.98 -14.52
N HIS A 132 0.96 -3.88 -15.04
CA HIS A 132 -0.39 -3.41 -14.71
C HIS A 132 -1.48 -4.42 -15.10
N SER A 133 -1.37 -5.02 -16.29
CA SER A 133 -2.32 -6.03 -16.73
C SER A 133 -2.35 -7.23 -15.79
N LYS A 134 -1.18 -7.63 -15.31
CA LYS A 134 -1.05 -8.74 -14.38
C LYS A 134 -1.63 -8.38 -13.01
N MET A 135 -1.43 -7.14 -12.57
CA MET A 135 -2.02 -6.67 -11.31
C MET A 135 -3.54 -6.76 -11.38
N VAL A 136 -4.14 -6.22 -12.44
CA VAL A 136 -5.60 -6.23 -12.60
C VAL A 136 -6.14 -7.67 -12.64
N SER A 137 -5.55 -8.53 -13.45
CA SER A 137 -6.01 -9.91 -13.54
C SER A 137 -5.83 -10.69 -12.25
N THR A 138 -4.72 -10.48 -11.56
CA THR A 138 -4.44 -11.14 -10.27
C THR A 138 -5.46 -10.72 -9.22
N LEU A 139 -5.74 -9.42 -9.10
CA LEU A 139 -6.72 -8.94 -8.11
C LEU A 139 -8.12 -9.48 -8.41
N LYS A 140 -8.50 -9.57 -9.68
CA LYS A 140 -9.78 -10.17 -10.06
C LYS A 140 -9.85 -11.64 -9.69
N GLU A 141 -8.79 -12.40 -9.94
CA GLU A 141 -8.70 -13.82 -9.58
C GLU A 141 -8.79 -14.02 -8.07
N GLU A 142 -8.06 -13.21 -7.30
CA GLU A 142 -8.07 -13.31 -5.84
C GLU A 142 -9.45 -12.99 -5.26
N LEU A 143 -10.17 -12.06 -5.87
CA LEU A 143 -11.53 -11.73 -5.44
C LEU A 143 -12.49 -12.92 -5.57
N GLU A 144 -12.29 -13.76 -6.57
CA GLU A 144 -13.16 -14.90 -6.85
C GLU A 144 -12.90 -16.09 -5.93
N LYS A 145 -11.80 -16.09 -5.22
CA LYS A 145 -11.48 -17.13 -4.25
C LYS A 145 -12.19 -16.84 -2.93
#